data_d6574d2e780cefd8457fc038fc0361de
#
_entry.id   d6574d2e780cefd8457fc038fc0361de
#
_cell.length_a   1.000
_cell.length_b   1.000
_cell.length_c   1.000
_cell.angle_alpha   90.00
_cell.angle_beta   90.00
_cell.angle_gamma   90.00
#
_symmetry.space_group_name_H-M   'P 1'
#
loop_
_entity.id
_entity.type
_entity.pdbx_description
1 polymer ?
#
loop_
_entity_poly.entity_id
_entity_poly.type
_entity_poly.pdbx_seq_one_letter_code
_entity_poly.pdbx_strand_id
1 'polypeptide(L)'
;MFGCGGVGLSVVQGARIAGARMGIAVDLSAEKLEMAKRFGATHTVTPGTDAAKEIMALTGGIGADYAFEVVGLGKLVEAAFKATRRGGTTVVVGVGSKDDRYSFNSLILPFTAKTIKGSMYGSANFKVDFPMLLDLYKAGKLDLDHMVTRTYTIDEAGQAFEDLEAGRNARGVILFG
;
A
#
# COMPACT_ATOMS: atom_id res chain seq x y z
N MET A 1 3.24 5.16 -0.72
CA MET A 1 2.75 3.81 -0.46
C MET A 1 3.67 2.82 -1.15
N PHE A 2 4.22 1.88 -0.41
CA PHE A 2 5.21 0.90 -0.87
C PHE A 2 4.54 -0.45 -1.08
N GLY A 3 4.47 -0.90 -2.36
CA GLY A 3 3.77 -2.08 -2.83
C GLY A 3 2.39 -1.75 -3.40
N CYS A 4 2.13 -2.07 -4.68
CA CYS A 4 0.90 -1.78 -5.41
C CYS A 4 0.08 -3.04 -5.74
N GLY A 5 0.13 -4.07 -4.88
CA GLY A 5 -0.80 -5.19 -4.92
C GLY A 5 -2.19 -4.80 -4.40
N GLY A 6 -3.08 -5.77 -4.22
CA GLY A 6 -4.46 -5.50 -3.79
C GLY A 6 -4.60 -4.67 -2.52
N VAL A 7 -3.74 -4.90 -1.50
CA VAL A 7 -3.73 -4.08 -0.28
C VAL A 7 -3.29 -2.66 -0.58
N GLY A 8 -2.22 -2.51 -1.38
CA GLY A 8 -1.71 -1.20 -1.75
C GLY A 8 -2.69 -0.36 -2.56
N LEU A 9 -3.39 -0.96 -3.52
CA LEU A 9 -4.45 -0.29 -4.27
C LEU A 9 -5.59 0.19 -3.36
N SER A 10 -5.93 -0.60 -2.34
CA SER A 10 -6.91 -0.20 -1.31
C SER A 10 -6.42 1.02 -0.51
N VAL A 11 -5.14 1.06 -0.14
CA VAL A 11 -4.53 2.22 0.54
C VAL A 11 -4.56 3.47 -0.36
N VAL A 12 -4.28 3.33 -1.66
CA VAL A 12 -4.35 4.44 -2.63
C VAL A 12 -5.77 5.01 -2.68
N GLN A 13 -6.78 4.14 -2.79
CA GLN A 13 -8.18 4.57 -2.77
C GLN A 13 -8.55 5.24 -1.45
N GLY A 14 -8.16 4.65 -0.33
CA GLY A 14 -8.40 5.23 1.00
C GLY A 14 -7.79 6.62 1.15
N ALA A 15 -6.57 6.83 0.68
CA ALA A 15 -5.92 8.14 0.69
C ALA A 15 -6.68 9.14 -0.18
N ARG A 16 -7.15 8.75 -1.38
CA ARG A 16 -7.98 9.58 -2.25
C ARG A 16 -9.30 9.95 -1.58
N ILE A 17 -9.99 8.98 -0.97
CA ILE A 17 -11.27 9.20 -0.27
C ILE A 17 -11.06 10.15 0.94
N ALA A 18 -9.95 10.02 1.64
CA ALA A 18 -9.56 10.90 2.74
C ALA A 18 -9.11 12.30 2.30
N GLY A 19 -9.10 12.60 0.99
CA GLY A 19 -8.76 13.91 0.47
C GLY A 19 -7.25 14.19 0.41
N ALA A 20 -6.41 13.18 0.34
CA ALA A 20 -4.98 13.37 0.17
C ALA A 20 -4.68 14.14 -1.12
N ARG A 21 -3.94 15.25 -1.01
CA ARG A 21 -3.55 16.08 -2.15
C ARG A 21 -2.61 15.34 -3.11
N MET A 22 -1.76 14.48 -2.58
CA MET A 22 -0.76 13.73 -3.33
C MET A 22 -0.75 12.28 -2.84
N GLY A 23 -0.95 11.34 -3.75
CA GLY A 23 -0.77 9.90 -3.54
C GLY A 23 0.41 9.42 -4.39
N ILE A 24 1.50 8.96 -3.74
CA ILE A 24 2.70 8.45 -4.40
C ILE A 24 2.72 6.94 -4.28
N ALA A 25 2.63 6.24 -5.40
CA ALA A 25 2.70 4.79 -5.47
C ALA A 25 4.13 4.34 -5.81
N VAL A 26 4.64 3.36 -5.08
CA VAL A 26 5.99 2.81 -5.25
C VAL A 26 5.89 1.31 -5.49
N ASP A 27 6.33 0.85 -6.65
CA ASP A 27 6.39 -0.58 -7.00
C ASP A 27 7.47 -0.83 -8.07
N LEU A 28 7.97 -2.06 -8.15
CA LEU A 28 8.93 -2.48 -9.18
C LEU A 28 8.23 -2.74 -10.53
N SER A 29 6.95 -3.07 -10.52
CA SER A 29 6.16 -3.37 -11.71
C SER A 29 5.53 -2.11 -12.28
N ALA A 30 5.88 -1.76 -13.51
CA ALA A 30 5.26 -0.64 -14.24
C ALA A 30 3.75 -0.85 -14.41
N GLU A 31 3.31 -2.09 -14.64
CA GLU A 31 1.88 -2.43 -14.78
C GLU A 31 1.11 -2.11 -13.50
N LYS A 32 1.66 -2.48 -12.32
CA LYS A 32 1.05 -2.17 -11.03
C LYS A 32 1.03 -0.67 -10.75
N LEU A 33 2.04 0.08 -11.19
CA LEU A 33 2.06 1.53 -11.08
C LEU A 33 0.99 2.18 -11.95
N GLU A 34 0.77 1.70 -13.19
CA GLU A 34 -0.32 2.18 -14.04
C GLU A 34 -1.70 1.85 -13.43
N MET A 35 -1.84 0.68 -12.83
CA MET A 35 -3.05 0.34 -12.09
C MET A 35 -3.26 1.27 -10.90
N ALA A 36 -2.22 1.58 -10.13
CA ALA A 36 -2.31 2.51 -9.00
C ALA A 36 -2.80 3.91 -9.43
N LYS A 37 -2.41 4.40 -10.62
CA LYS A 37 -2.91 5.67 -11.16
C LYS A 37 -4.43 5.62 -11.39
N ARG A 38 -4.96 4.51 -11.91
CA ARG A 38 -6.42 4.32 -12.11
C ARG A 38 -7.18 4.42 -10.79
N PHE A 39 -6.60 3.94 -9.69
CA PHE A 39 -7.19 4.00 -8.36
C PHE A 39 -6.93 5.30 -7.60
N GLY A 40 -6.19 6.24 -8.18
CA GLY A 40 -6.04 7.59 -7.65
C GLY A 40 -4.64 7.98 -7.19
N ALA A 41 -3.60 7.19 -7.52
CA ALA A 41 -2.23 7.65 -7.33
C ALA A 41 -1.94 8.82 -8.30
N THR A 42 -1.42 9.91 -7.76
CA THR A 42 -1.07 11.10 -8.54
C THR A 42 0.35 11.04 -9.09
N HIS A 43 1.21 10.29 -8.44
CA HIS A 43 2.62 10.10 -8.80
C HIS A 43 3.01 8.64 -8.62
N THR A 44 3.98 8.21 -9.41
CA THR A 44 4.54 6.86 -9.32
C THR A 44 6.06 6.93 -9.23
N VAL A 45 6.63 6.01 -8.47
CA VAL A 45 8.06 5.84 -8.31
C VAL A 45 8.39 4.38 -8.57
N THR A 46 9.25 4.13 -9.56
CA THR A 46 9.87 2.82 -9.74
C THR A 46 11.22 2.88 -9.04
N PRO A 47 11.40 2.17 -7.89
CA PRO A 47 12.62 2.30 -7.13
C PRO A 47 13.81 1.78 -7.93
N GLY A 48 14.70 2.70 -8.34
CA GLY A 48 16.04 2.36 -8.82
C GLY A 48 16.93 2.07 -7.62
N THR A 49 17.53 3.13 -7.04
CA THR A 49 18.45 3.01 -5.91
C THR A 49 17.89 3.54 -4.58
N ASP A 50 16.99 4.53 -4.59
CA ASP A 50 16.47 5.16 -3.36
C ASP A 50 15.09 5.81 -3.57
N ALA A 51 14.03 5.03 -3.37
CA ALA A 51 12.65 5.53 -3.45
C ALA A 51 12.38 6.67 -2.45
N ALA A 52 13.01 6.65 -1.28
CA ALA A 52 12.80 7.71 -0.29
C ALA A 52 13.34 9.06 -0.79
N LYS A 53 14.46 9.06 -1.51
CA LYS A 53 15.03 10.27 -2.12
C LYS A 53 14.10 10.83 -3.21
N GLU A 54 13.52 9.97 -4.03
CA GLU A 54 12.57 10.39 -5.06
C GLU A 54 11.29 10.99 -4.46
N ILE A 55 10.76 10.36 -3.40
CA ILE A 55 9.61 10.90 -2.67
C ILE A 55 9.94 12.25 -2.03
N MET A 56 11.12 12.41 -1.45
CA MET A 56 11.57 13.69 -0.91
C MET A 56 11.61 14.77 -1.99
N ALA A 57 12.13 14.45 -3.19
CA ALA A 57 12.14 15.38 -4.31
C ALA A 57 10.73 15.79 -4.75
N LEU A 58 9.79 14.82 -4.90
CA LEU A 58 8.40 15.08 -5.26
C LEU A 58 7.66 15.94 -4.23
N THR A 59 8.07 15.87 -2.97
CA THR A 59 7.45 16.60 -1.85
C THR A 59 8.20 17.89 -1.48
N GLY A 60 9.07 18.39 -2.36
CA GLY A 60 9.83 19.62 -2.13
C GLY A 60 10.84 19.52 -0.97
N GLY A 61 11.37 18.34 -0.71
CA GLY A 61 12.34 18.08 0.37
C GLY A 61 11.70 17.84 1.75
N ILE A 62 10.38 17.91 1.86
CA ILE A 62 9.67 17.80 3.15
C ILE A 62 9.44 16.35 3.56
N GLY A 63 9.04 15.49 2.61
CA GLY A 63 8.60 14.12 2.84
C GLY A 63 7.08 13.96 2.93
N ALA A 64 6.61 12.72 2.97
CA ALA A 64 5.19 12.39 3.04
C ALA A 64 4.64 12.51 4.47
N ASP A 65 3.38 12.96 4.63
CA ASP A 65 2.69 12.96 5.92
C ASP A 65 2.49 11.56 6.46
N TYR A 66 2.11 10.64 5.55
CA TYR A 66 1.90 9.23 5.83
C TYR A 66 2.65 8.38 4.81
N ALA A 67 3.34 7.36 5.27
CA ALA A 67 3.91 6.33 4.42
C ALA A 67 3.36 4.96 4.86
N PHE A 68 2.90 4.17 3.88
CA PHE A 68 2.37 2.83 4.13
C PHE A 68 3.31 1.80 3.50
N GLU A 69 3.69 0.80 4.28
CA GLU A 69 4.40 -0.38 3.82
C GLU A 69 3.43 -1.57 3.83
N VAL A 70 3.22 -2.21 2.67
CA VAL A 70 2.20 -3.26 2.52
C VAL A 70 2.74 -4.55 1.87
N VAL A 71 4.05 -4.66 1.74
CA VAL A 71 4.73 -5.84 1.16
C VAL A 71 5.17 -6.82 2.25
N GLY A 72 5.61 -6.29 3.39
CA GLY A 72 6.15 -7.09 4.49
C GLY A 72 7.66 -7.28 4.40
N LEU A 73 8.41 -6.25 4.00
CA LEU A 73 9.87 -6.30 3.94
C LEU A 73 10.48 -5.21 4.81
N GLY A 74 11.35 -5.60 5.74
CA GLY A 74 12.00 -4.67 6.68
C GLY A 74 12.71 -3.50 5.98
N LYS A 75 13.41 -3.77 4.88
CA LYS A 75 14.05 -2.71 4.07
C LYS A 75 13.05 -1.69 3.50
N LEU A 76 11.82 -2.11 3.22
CA LEU A 76 10.77 -1.19 2.74
C LEU A 76 10.15 -0.40 3.90
N VAL A 77 10.08 -0.96 5.11
CA VAL A 77 9.72 -0.21 6.32
C VAL A 77 10.74 0.91 6.57
N GLU A 78 12.05 0.61 6.44
CA GLU A 78 13.10 1.63 6.56
C GLU A 78 12.98 2.72 5.48
N ALA A 79 12.71 2.34 4.23
CA ALA A 79 12.51 3.28 3.14
C ALA A 79 11.27 4.16 3.36
N ALA A 80 10.15 3.57 3.79
CA ALA A 80 8.93 4.27 4.12
C ALA A 80 9.16 5.27 5.27
N PHE A 81 9.89 4.86 6.31
CA PHE A 81 10.24 5.72 7.42
C PHE A 81 11.14 6.89 6.99
N LYS A 82 12.12 6.65 6.12
CA LYS A 82 12.97 7.71 5.55
C LYS A 82 12.14 8.71 4.74
N ALA A 83 11.20 8.22 3.91
CA ALA A 83 10.34 9.04 3.08
C ALA A 83 9.32 9.89 3.85
N THR A 84 9.05 9.55 5.11
CA THR A 84 8.08 10.27 5.95
C THR A 84 8.70 11.57 6.47
N ARG A 85 7.93 12.67 6.49
CA ARG A 85 8.38 13.97 7.02
C ARG A 85 8.59 13.93 8.55
N ARG A 86 9.18 14.97 9.10
CA ARG A 86 9.19 15.21 10.56
C ARG A 86 7.74 15.29 11.07
N GLY A 87 7.47 14.64 12.20
CA GLY A 87 6.13 14.51 12.78
C GLY A 87 5.15 13.66 11.95
N GLY A 88 5.60 13.04 10.85
CA GLY A 88 4.77 12.16 10.04
C GLY A 88 4.68 10.73 10.56
N THR A 89 3.83 9.91 9.95
CA THR A 89 3.52 8.56 10.39
C THR A 89 3.85 7.53 9.33
N THR A 90 4.61 6.51 9.72
CA THR A 90 4.83 5.30 8.92
C THR A 90 3.91 4.20 9.43
N VAL A 91 3.08 3.63 8.55
CA VAL A 91 2.14 2.55 8.87
C VAL A 91 2.66 1.26 8.23
N VAL A 92 2.91 0.25 9.07
CA VAL A 92 3.35 -1.07 8.65
C VAL A 92 2.13 -1.99 8.61
N VAL A 93 1.74 -2.41 7.42
CA VAL A 93 0.59 -3.28 7.14
C VAL A 93 1.06 -4.64 6.65
N GLY A 94 2.16 -4.67 5.89
CA GLY A 94 2.75 -5.90 5.38
C GLY A 94 3.24 -6.80 6.52
N VAL A 95 3.04 -8.11 6.35
CA VAL A 95 3.48 -9.11 7.32
C VAL A 95 4.77 -9.74 6.81
N GLY A 96 5.87 -9.37 7.45
CA GLY A 96 7.20 -9.90 7.13
C GLY A 96 7.44 -11.29 7.70
N SER A 97 8.54 -11.92 7.30
CA SER A 97 8.98 -13.17 7.89
C SER A 97 9.46 -12.95 9.34
N LYS A 98 9.42 -14.02 10.16
CA LYS A 98 9.90 -13.96 11.56
C LYS A 98 11.37 -13.57 11.69
N ASP A 99 12.17 -13.75 10.64
CA ASP A 99 13.61 -13.50 10.64
C ASP A 99 13.95 -12.14 10.00
N ASP A 100 12.98 -11.49 9.33
CA ASP A 100 13.18 -10.16 8.76
C ASP A 100 13.20 -9.09 9.85
N ARG A 101 14.01 -8.07 9.66
CA ARG A 101 14.23 -7.00 10.64
C ARG A 101 14.31 -5.66 9.93
N TYR A 102 13.93 -4.64 10.63
CA TYR A 102 14.24 -3.25 10.26
C TYR A 102 14.87 -2.54 11.46
N SER A 103 15.74 -1.60 11.17
CA SER A 103 16.47 -0.86 12.21
C SER A 103 16.51 0.63 11.89
N PHE A 104 16.49 1.43 12.93
CA PHE A 104 16.63 2.87 12.84
C PHE A 104 17.68 3.33 13.86
N ASN A 105 18.38 4.42 13.51
CA ASN A 105 19.21 5.08 14.49
C ASN A 105 18.32 5.59 15.63
N SER A 106 18.66 5.27 16.87
CA SER A 106 17.88 5.60 18.07
C SER A 106 17.65 7.11 18.26
N LEU A 107 18.54 7.94 17.72
CA LEU A 107 18.42 9.39 17.74
C LEU A 107 17.30 9.90 16.82
N ILE A 108 17.07 9.24 15.68
CA ILE A 108 16.21 9.80 14.64
C ILE A 108 14.75 9.87 15.09
N LEU A 109 14.25 8.82 15.73
CA LEU A 109 12.83 8.77 16.13
C LEU A 109 12.43 9.93 17.05
N PRO A 110 13.07 10.16 18.20
CA PRO A 110 12.73 11.28 19.08
C PRO A 110 13.07 12.63 18.44
N PHE A 111 14.22 12.74 17.75
CA PHE A 111 14.67 14.01 17.17
C PHE A 111 13.78 14.50 16.02
N THR A 112 13.11 13.60 15.33
CA THR A 112 12.18 13.93 14.22
C THR A 112 10.73 13.86 14.61
N ALA A 113 10.39 13.40 15.83
CA ALA A 113 9.02 13.19 16.30
C ALA A 113 8.16 12.33 15.34
N LYS A 114 8.78 11.40 14.59
CA LYS A 114 8.06 10.50 13.71
C LYS A 114 7.34 9.42 14.49
N THR A 115 6.26 8.89 13.91
CA THR A 115 5.51 7.76 14.45
C THR A 115 5.70 6.54 13.55
N ILE A 116 5.87 5.35 14.15
CA ILE A 116 5.75 4.06 13.48
C ILE A 116 4.56 3.35 14.11
N LYS A 117 3.63 2.88 13.25
CA LYS A 117 2.41 2.22 13.70
C LYS A 117 2.18 0.94 12.91
N GLY A 118 1.91 -0.16 13.58
CA GLY A 118 1.41 -1.38 12.96
C GLY A 118 -0.09 -1.28 12.66
N SER A 119 -0.54 -2.00 11.63
CA SER A 119 -1.96 -2.11 11.30
C SER A 119 -2.27 -3.53 10.81
N MET A 120 -2.94 -4.30 11.64
CA MET A 120 -3.47 -5.62 11.29
C MET A 120 -4.93 -5.47 10.85
N TYR A 121 -5.29 -6.05 9.70
CA TYR A 121 -6.63 -5.91 9.11
C TYR A 121 -7.16 -4.47 9.06
N GLY A 122 -6.27 -3.50 8.76
CA GLY A 122 -6.62 -2.08 8.75
C GLY A 122 -6.91 -1.49 10.14
N SER A 123 -6.65 -2.22 11.24
CA SER A 123 -7.09 -1.87 12.60
C SER A 123 -8.61 -1.66 12.69
N ALA A 124 -9.38 -2.36 11.85
CA ALA A 124 -10.79 -2.13 11.60
C ALA A 124 -11.69 -2.65 12.73
N ASN A 125 -12.74 -1.89 13.02
CA ASN A 125 -13.92 -2.37 13.69
C ASN A 125 -14.92 -2.85 12.63
N PHE A 126 -14.94 -4.16 12.33
CA PHE A 126 -15.73 -4.73 11.24
C PHE A 126 -17.24 -4.42 11.30
N LYS A 127 -17.80 -4.22 12.51
CA LYS A 127 -19.22 -3.88 12.68
C LYS A 127 -19.55 -2.47 12.18
N VAL A 128 -18.58 -1.57 12.19
CA VAL A 128 -18.73 -0.17 11.76
C VAL A 128 -18.13 0.03 10.36
N ASP A 129 -16.92 -0.48 10.17
CA ASP A 129 -16.15 -0.17 8.95
C ASP A 129 -16.68 -0.91 7.71
N PHE A 130 -17.19 -2.15 7.85
CA PHE A 130 -17.72 -2.86 6.69
C PHE A 130 -18.99 -2.21 6.11
N PRO A 131 -20.00 -1.83 6.91
CA PRO A 131 -21.13 -1.06 6.39
C PRO A 131 -20.68 0.25 5.72
N MET A 132 -19.78 1.00 6.33
CA MET A 132 -19.25 2.23 5.77
C MET A 132 -18.55 2.00 4.43
N LEU A 133 -17.71 0.96 4.31
CA LEU A 133 -17.03 0.63 3.05
C LEU A 133 -18.02 0.22 1.95
N LEU A 134 -19.09 -0.52 2.30
CA LEU A 134 -20.16 -0.86 1.37
C LEU A 134 -20.93 0.37 0.89
N ASP A 135 -21.17 1.34 1.78
CA ASP A 135 -21.81 2.59 1.40
C ASP A 135 -20.92 3.44 0.47
N LEU A 136 -19.61 3.46 0.72
CA LEU A 136 -18.65 4.10 -0.19
C LEU A 136 -18.61 3.42 -1.56
N TYR A 137 -18.68 2.09 -1.60
CA TYR A 137 -18.75 1.32 -2.84
C TYR A 137 -20.05 1.63 -3.61
N LYS A 138 -21.22 1.55 -2.95
CA LYS A 138 -22.52 1.89 -3.57
C LYS A 138 -22.58 3.34 -4.07
N ALA A 139 -21.90 4.25 -3.38
CA ALA A 139 -21.79 5.65 -3.80
C ALA A 139 -20.75 5.89 -4.92
N GLY A 140 -20.11 4.84 -5.43
CA GLY A 140 -19.09 4.93 -6.50
C GLY A 140 -17.79 5.58 -6.05
N LYS A 141 -17.57 5.77 -4.73
CA LYS A 141 -16.35 6.36 -4.18
C LYS A 141 -15.23 5.35 -3.97
N LEU A 142 -15.59 4.10 -3.67
CA LEU A 142 -14.68 2.97 -3.55
C LEU A 142 -14.90 2.03 -4.74
N ASP A 143 -13.86 1.73 -5.48
CA ASP A 143 -13.90 0.84 -6.63
C ASP A 143 -13.40 -0.55 -6.22
N LEU A 144 -14.30 -1.51 -6.11
CA LEU A 144 -13.97 -2.89 -5.80
C LEU A 144 -13.97 -3.77 -7.06
N ASP A 145 -14.79 -3.43 -8.05
CA ASP A 145 -14.97 -4.24 -9.25
C ASP A 145 -13.70 -4.33 -10.08
N HIS A 146 -13.05 -3.20 -10.36
CA HIS A 146 -11.80 -3.18 -11.12
C HIS A 146 -10.59 -3.71 -10.34
N MET A 147 -10.73 -3.97 -9.03
CA MET A 147 -9.70 -4.69 -8.27
C MET A 147 -9.68 -6.19 -8.61
N VAL A 148 -10.81 -6.77 -9.03
CA VAL A 148 -10.89 -8.15 -9.51
C VAL A 148 -10.29 -8.19 -10.92
N THR A 149 -9.03 -8.58 -11.02
CA THR A 149 -8.29 -8.58 -12.29
C THR A 149 -8.31 -9.93 -13.01
N ARG A 150 -8.68 -11.00 -12.31
CA ARG A 150 -8.81 -12.33 -12.85
C ARG A 150 -9.79 -13.19 -12.06
N THR A 151 -10.58 -13.98 -12.78
CA THR A 151 -11.44 -15.01 -12.18
C THR A 151 -10.93 -16.40 -12.57
N TYR A 152 -11.19 -17.37 -11.70
CA TYR A 152 -10.79 -18.78 -11.84
C TYR A 152 -11.96 -19.68 -11.50
N THR A 153 -11.96 -20.86 -12.07
CA THR A 153 -12.82 -21.97 -11.59
C THR A 153 -12.15 -22.64 -10.39
N ILE A 154 -12.88 -23.50 -9.70
CA ILE A 154 -12.32 -24.27 -8.58
C ILE A 154 -11.18 -25.18 -9.04
N ASP A 155 -11.26 -25.74 -10.24
CA ASP A 155 -10.21 -26.60 -10.81
C ASP A 155 -8.93 -25.84 -11.13
N GLU A 156 -9.00 -24.53 -11.30
CA GLU A 156 -7.86 -23.62 -11.52
C GLU A 156 -7.29 -23.07 -10.21
N ALA A 157 -7.70 -23.56 -9.03
CA ALA A 157 -7.23 -23.04 -7.75
C ALA A 157 -5.68 -23.06 -7.64
N GLY A 158 -5.02 -24.12 -8.13
CA GLY A 158 -3.55 -24.19 -8.17
C GLY A 158 -2.94 -23.02 -8.95
N GLN A 159 -3.47 -22.73 -10.14
CA GLN A 159 -3.04 -21.59 -10.97
C GLN A 159 -3.31 -20.25 -10.28
N ALA A 160 -4.42 -20.13 -9.54
CA ALA A 160 -4.73 -18.92 -8.81
C ALA A 160 -3.68 -18.61 -7.72
N PHE A 161 -3.20 -19.63 -7.02
CA PHE A 161 -2.10 -19.48 -6.04
C PHE A 161 -0.76 -19.14 -6.70
N GLU A 162 -0.41 -19.79 -7.82
CA GLU A 162 0.80 -19.45 -8.57
C GLU A 162 0.77 -17.99 -9.07
N ASP A 163 -0.38 -17.53 -9.54
CA ASP A 163 -0.57 -16.15 -9.98
C ASP A 163 -0.48 -15.15 -8.81
N LEU A 164 -0.98 -15.54 -7.64
CA LEU A 164 -0.86 -14.74 -6.42
C LEU A 164 0.61 -14.60 -5.98
N GLU A 165 1.34 -15.70 -5.91
CA GLU A 165 2.77 -15.71 -5.53
C GLU A 165 3.62 -14.90 -6.51
N ALA A 166 3.36 -15.06 -7.81
CA ALA A 166 4.03 -14.30 -8.86
C ALA A 166 3.57 -12.83 -8.96
N GLY A 167 2.55 -12.44 -8.18
CA GLY A 167 2.00 -11.08 -8.19
C GLY A 167 1.37 -10.65 -9.51
N ARG A 168 0.85 -11.62 -10.29
CA ARG A 168 0.25 -11.38 -11.62
C ARG A 168 -1.13 -10.74 -11.59
N ASN A 169 -1.79 -10.70 -10.43
CA ASN A 169 -3.10 -10.08 -10.28
C ASN A 169 -3.16 -9.18 -9.05
N ALA A 170 -4.11 -8.24 -9.02
CA ALA A 170 -4.40 -7.44 -7.83
C ALA A 170 -5.33 -8.22 -6.89
N ARG A 171 -6.39 -8.82 -7.46
CA ARG A 171 -7.32 -9.77 -6.82
C ARG A 171 -7.68 -10.87 -7.80
N GLY A 172 -7.34 -12.12 -7.47
CA GLY A 172 -7.89 -13.29 -8.11
C GLY A 172 -9.13 -13.75 -7.34
N VAL A 173 -10.20 -14.11 -8.04
CA VAL A 173 -11.45 -14.60 -7.44
C VAL A 173 -11.78 -15.98 -8.00
N ILE A 174 -11.99 -16.97 -7.14
CA ILE A 174 -12.47 -18.29 -7.53
C ILE A 174 -14.00 -18.25 -7.53
N LEU A 175 -14.59 -18.55 -8.68
CA LEU A 175 -16.03 -18.65 -8.83
C LEU A 175 -16.47 -20.10 -8.63
N PHE A 176 -17.45 -20.29 -7.78
CA PHE A 176 -18.14 -21.57 -7.61
C PHE A 176 -19.38 -21.52 -8.51
N GLY A 177 -19.37 -22.32 -9.57
CA GLY A 177 -20.40 -22.38 -10.62
C GLY A 177 -21.77 -22.82 -10.17
#